data_44076f11a185245a07f066c7fb9b8cca
#
_entry.id   44076f11a185245a07f066c7fb9b8cca
#
_cell.length_a   1.000
_cell.length_b   1.000
_cell.length_c   1.000
_cell.angle_alpha   90.00
_cell.angle_beta   90.00
_cell.angle_gamma   90.00
#
_symmetry.space_group_name_H-M   'P 1'
#
loop_
_entity.id
_entity.type
_entity.pdbx_description
1 polymer ?
#
loop_
_entity_poly.entity_id
_entity_poly.type
_entity_poly.pdbx_seq_one_letter_code
_entity_poly.pdbx_strand_id
1 'polypeptide(L)'
;MVSGMNMEHLRAFLFLAERGNFSDAARDMGMSQPSLSKKIRRLEDVLGADLFTRTTHQTSLSAFGRNFLDEARSLLDHSNRVMERGQKLARGRVGTIRIGFTFSVMDLLMAILPQFRENESRFDIVLEDMSSGEQEHALKTGQIDVGFMRYGRDEELNFLSLTHDDLVLLVPRDRNDITGLADISNSNLPLVRFKKTFSQGIYDQTEQILNTSLVQPAYTLWFNESLSAIQVVRSGLACAMIHRSSLSILTEAEKNFTIHEIRHPSARWEVGMATYDFGINPARDQFRQDFFSYYNR
;
A
#
# COMPACT_ATOMS: atom_id res chain seq x y z
N MET A 1 12.82 -26.47 -15.96
CA MET A 1 12.12 -27.24 -14.90
C MET A 1 12.67 -26.77 -13.57
N VAL A 2 11.86 -26.15 -12.72
CA VAL A 2 12.24 -25.81 -11.33
C VAL A 2 12.20 -27.12 -10.52
N SER A 3 13.23 -27.94 -10.70
CA SER A 3 13.36 -29.23 -10.01
C SER A 3 13.98 -28.96 -8.64
N GLY A 4 13.21 -29.10 -7.58
CA GLY A 4 13.73 -29.19 -6.22
C GLY A 4 13.13 -28.29 -5.16
N MET A 5 12.42 -27.20 -5.51
CA MET A 5 11.79 -26.34 -4.51
C MET A 5 10.50 -26.98 -4.00
N ASN A 6 10.47 -27.28 -2.68
CA ASN A 6 9.29 -27.83 -2.02
C ASN A 6 8.70 -26.76 -1.08
N MET A 7 7.39 -26.55 -1.13
CA MET A 7 6.66 -25.58 -0.28
C MET A 7 6.89 -25.82 1.22
N GLU A 8 7.11 -27.08 1.62
CA GLU A 8 7.47 -27.39 3.02
C GLU A 8 8.86 -26.88 3.42
N HIS A 9 9.80 -26.79 2.47
CA HIS A 9 11.12 -26.22 2.75
C HIS A 9 11.02 -24.70 2.90
N LEU A 10 10.18 -24.03 2.09
CA LEU A 10 9.91 -22.60 2.24
C LEU A 10 9.21 -22.30 3.57
N ARG A 11 8.22 -23.11 3.98
CA ARG A 11 7.59 -22.98 5.29
C ARG A 11 8.60 -23.10 6.42
N ALA A 12 9.47 -24.13 6.34
CA ALA A 12 10.54 -24.33 7.31
C ALA A 12 11.47 -23.13 7.43
N PHE A 13 11.84 -22.51 6.31
CA PHE A 13 12.63 -21.28 6.28
C PHE A 13 11.92 -20.11 6.96
N LEU A 14 10.65 -19.86 6.64
CA LEU A 14 9.88 -18.75 7.21
C LEU A 14 9.67 -18.91 8.73
N PHE A 15 9.32 -20.11 9.20
CA PHE A 15 9.20 -20.40 10.62
C PHE A 15 10.51 -20.20 11.39
N LEU A 16 11.62 -20.67 10.82
CA LEU A 16 12.93 -20.48 11.44
C LEU A 16 13.37 -19.00 11.43
N ALA A 17 13.06 -18.26 10.37
CA ALA A 17 13.35 -16.82 10.26
C ALA A 17 12.59 -16.02 11.33
N GLU A 18 11.34 -16.41 11.60
CA GLU A 18 10.49 -15.75 12.60
C GLU A 18 10.92 -16.09 14.04
N ARG A 19 11.26 -17.36 14.32
CA ARG A 19 11.59 -17.81 15.67
C ARG A 19 13.06 -17.59 16.06
N GLY A 20 13.97 -17.52 15.09
CA GLY A 20 15.41 -17.37 15.33
C GLY A 20 16.06 -18.55 16.06
N ASN A 21 15.33 -19.67 16.28
CA ASN A 21 15.77 -20.85 17.02
C ASN A 21 15.21 -22.13 16.40
N PHE A 22 16.11 -23.07 16.09
CA PHE A 22 15.74 -24.35 15.47
C PHE A 22 14.80 -25.21 16.30
N SER A 23 14.97 -25.24 17.63
CA SER A 23 14.16 -26.08 18.50
C SER A 23 12.72 -25.56 18.61
N ASP A 24 12.56 -24.25 18.72
CA ASP A 24 11.24 -23.61 18.80
C ASP A 24 10.51 -23.69 17.46
N ALA A 25 11.19 -23.40 16.36
CA ALA A 25 10.62 -23.53 15.02
C ALA A 25 10.21 -24.98 14.70
N ALA A 26 11.02 -25.97 15.07
CA ALA A 26 10.70 -27.38 14.88
C ALA A 26 9.45 -27.80 15.69
N ARG A 27 9.37 -27.36 16.95
CA ARG A 27 8.21 -27.62 17.82
C ARG A 27 6.92 -27.05 17.21
N ASP A 28 6.95 -25.82 16.75
CA ASP A 28 5.78 -25.15 16.15
C ASP A 28 5.34 -25.81 14.83
N MET A 29 6.29 -26.39 14.10
CA MET A 29 6.01 -27.19 12.90
C MET A 29 5.64 -28.65 13.17
N GLY A 30 5.60 -29.09 14.44
CA GLY A 30 5.30 -30.48 14.81
C GLY A 30 6.34 -31.49 14.32
N MET A 31 7.62 -31.11 14.23
CA MET A 31 8.69 -31.96 13.76
C MET A 31 9.94 -31.92 14.66
N SER A 32 10.85 -32.86 14.47
CA SER A 32 12.12 -32.86 15.20
C SER A 32 13.09 -31.81 14.63
N GLN A 33 13.96 -31.25 15.48
CA GLN A 33 15.00 -30.30 15.07
C GLN A 33 15.91 -30.83 13.95
N PRO A 34 16.35 -32.12 13.96
CA PRO A 34 17.12 -32.68 12.84
C PRO A 34 16.34 -32.67 11.51
N SER A 35 15.02 -32.91 11.57
CA SER A 35 14.16 -32.86 10.38
C SER A 35 14.06 -31.43 9.81
N LEU A 36 13.87 -30.44 10.67
CA LEU A 36 13.89 -29.02 10.26
C LEU A 36 15.23 -28.64 9.66
N SER A 37 16.34 -28.99 10.33
CA SER A 37 17.69 -28.70 9.84
C SER A 37 17.95 -29.32 8.46
N LYS A 38 17.43 -30.53 8.20
CA LYS A 38 17.54 -31.19 6.90
C LYS A 38 16.75 -30.45 5.81
N LYS A 39 15.53 -29.94 6.15
CA LYS A 39 14.72 -29.15 5.20
C LYS A 39 15.40 -27.83 4.84
N ILE A 40 15.97 -27.13 5.83
CA ILE A 40 16.73 -25.89 5.60
C ILE A 40 17.94 -26.14 4.70
N ARG A 41 18.77 -27.11 5.03
CA ARG A 41 19.95 -27.46 4.19
C ARG A 41 19.56 -27.77 2.75
N ARG A 42 18.47 -28.53 2.56
CA ARG A 42 18.01 -28.87 1.22
C ARG A 42 17.53 -27.66 0.42
N LEU A 43 16.96 -26.65 1.09
CA LEU A 43 16.63 -25.39 0.46
C LEU A 43 17.89 -24.57 0.12
N GLU A 44 18.86 -24.50 1.02
CA GLU A 44 20.16 -23.88 0.80
C GLU A 44 20.92 -24.53 -0.35
N ASP A 45 20.91 -25.86 -0.42
CA ASP A 45 21.52 -26.63 -1.54
C ASP A 45 20.89 -26.30 -2.90
N VAL A 46 19.56 -26.15 -2.94
CA VAL A 46 18.82 -25.79 -4.16
C VAL A 46 19.09 -24.35 -4.59
N LEU A 47 19.20 -23.44 -3.63
CA LEU A 47 19.44 -22.02 -3.88
C LEU A 47 20.93 -21.71 -4.13
N GLY A 48 21.83 -22.61 -3.73
CA GLY A 48 23.27 -22.43 -3.85
C GLY A 48 23.86 -21.37 -2.89
N ALA A 49 23.12 -21.03 -1.81
CA ALA A 49 23.53 -20.03 -0.83
C ALA A 49 22.93 -20.33 0.55
N ASP A 50 23.68 -19.96 1.60
CA ASP A 50 23.21 -20.09 2.98
C ASP A 50 22.15 -19.06 3.30
N LEU A 51 21.01 -19.49 3.83
CA LEU A 51 19.90 -18.63 4.30
C LEU A 51 20.14 -18.12 5.71
N PHE A 52 20.90 -18.88 6.52
CA PHE A 52 21.19 -18.53 7.91
C PHE A 52 22.68 -18.50 8.20
N THR A 53 23.09 -17.54 9.01
CA THR A 53 24.39 -17.57 9.69
C THR A 53 24.22 -18.30 11.02
N ARG A 54 25.08 -19.28 11.28
CA ARG A 54 25.07 -20.08 12.50
C ARG A 54 26.24 -19.67 13.37
N THR A 55 25.97 -19.09 14.52
CA THR A 55 26.94 -18.95 15.61
C THR A 55 26.59 -19.94 16.71
N THR A 56 27.50 -20.21 17.63
CA THR A 56 27.30 -21.16 18.75
C THR A 56 26.11 -20.80 19.67
N HIS A 57 25.59 -19.57 19.59
CA HIS A 57 24.54 -19.09 20.49
C HIS A 57 23.31 -18.50 19.76
N GLN A 58 23.34 -18.30 18.44
CA GLN A 58 22.23 -17.62 17.77
C GLN A 58 22.14 -18.02 16.28
N THR A 59 20.90 -18.20 15.82
CA THR A 59 20.57 -18.37 14.41
C THR A 59 19.99 -17.05 13.89
N SER A 60 20.61 -16.46 12.88
CA SER A 60 20.13 -15.23 12.25
C SER A 60 20.15 -15.37 10.73
N LEU A 61 19.31 -14.62 10.04
CA LEU A 61 19.30 -14.59 8.59
C LEU A 61 20.64 -14.08 8.05
N SER A 62 21.16 -14.74 7.01
CA SER A 62 22.27 -14.24 6.20
C SER A 62 21.84 -12.99 5.40
N ALA A 63 22.77 -12.30 4.74
CA ALA A 63 22.41 -11.21 3.82
C ALA A 63 21.50 -11.73 2.70
N PHE A 64 21.80 -12.90 2.15
CA PHE A 64 20.98 -13.58 1.15
C PHE A 64 19.62 -13.98 1.71
N GLY A 65 19.57 -14.56 2.93
CA GLY A 65 18.33 -14.95 3.59
C GLY A 65 17.39 -13.77 3.85
N ARG A 66 17.92 -12.59 4.19
CA ARG A 66 17.10 -11.38 4.34
C ARG A 66 16.46 -10.94 3.01
N ASN A 67 17.22 -10.96 1.93
CA ASN A 67 16.71 -10.60 0.61
C ASN A 67 15.70 -11.64 0.09
N PHE A 68 15.90 -12.91 0.41
CA PHE A 68 15.02 -14.01 -0.01
C PHE A 68 13.73 -14.10 0.83
N LEU A 69 13.67 -13.47 2.01
CA LEU A 69 12.57 -13.61 2.96
C LEU A 69 11.23 -13.18 2.37
N ASP A 70 11.20 -12.01 1.75
CA ASP A 70 9.97 -11.44 1.20
C ASP A 70 9.47 -12.21 -0.03
N GLU A 71 10.39 -12.68 -0.87
CA GLU A 71 10.07 -13.56 -2.00
C GLU A 71 9.49 -14.90 -1.54
N ALA A 72 10.09 -15.51 -0.52
CA ALA A 72 9.62 -16.78 0.04
C ALA A 72 8.24 -16.64 0.67
N ARG A 73 7.98 -15.53 1.39
CA ARG A 73 6.69 -15.21 1.98
C ARG A 73 5.62 -15.02 0.90
N SER A 74 5.91 -14.20 -0.09
CA SER A 74 5.02 -13.92 -1.22
C SER A 74 4.61 -15.19 -1.97
N LEU A 75 5.57 -16.09 -2.24
CA LEU A 75 5.31 -17.36 -2.92
C LEU A 75 4.40 -18.28 -2.09
N LEU A 76 4.64 -18.39 -0.78
CA LEU A 76 3.81 -19.23 0.10
C LEU A 76 2.38 -18.68 0.19
N ASP A 77 2.22 -17.39 0.33
CA ASP A 77 0.92 -16.71 0.36
C ASP A 77 0.18 -16.87 -0.97
N HIS A 78 0.90 -16.74 -2.10
CA HIS A 78 0.31 -17.01 -3.41
C HIS A 78 -0.19 -18.45 -3.54
N SER A 79 0.61 -19.43 -3.10
CA SER A 79 0.21 -20.83 -3.10
C SER A 79 -1.05 -21.08 -2.26
N ASN A 80 -1.14 -20.50 -1.07
CA ASN A 80 -2.31 -20.61 -0.21
C ASN A 80 -3.56 -20.02 -0.90
N ARG A 81 -3.43 -18.87 -1.56
CA ARG A 81 -4.52 -18.27 -2.34
C ARG A 81 -5.00 -19.13 -3.50
N VAL A 82 -4.06 -19.74 -4.23
CA VAL A 82 -4.40 -20.68 -5.33
C VAL A 82 -5.24 -21.85 -4.80
N MET A 83 -4.82 -22.43 -3.67
CA MET A 83 -5.58 -23.52 -3.04
C MET A 83 -6.96 -23.07 -2.57
N GLU A 84 -7.07 -21.89 -1.94
CA GLU A 84 -8.35 -21.31 -1.51
C GLU A 84 -9.29 -21.06 -2.69
N ARG A 85 -8.77 -20.47 -3.79
CA ARG A 85 -9.52 -20.26 -5.03
C ARG A 85 -10.02 -21.59 -5.60
N GLY A 86 -9.17 -22.62 -5.67
CA GLY A 86 -9.54 -23.95 -6.14
C GLY A 86 -10.69 -24.55 -5.31
N GLN A 87 -10.63 -24.44 -3.98
CA GLN A 87 -11.70 -24.91 -3.09
C GLN A 87 -13.03 -24.15 -3.29
N LYS A 88 -12.97 -22.82 -3.52
CA LYS A 88 -14.18 -22.01 -3.80
C LYS A 88 -14.79 -22.33 -5.14
N LEU A 89 -13.96 -22.50 -6.18
CA LEU A 89 -14.42 -22.95 -7.51
C LEU A 89 -15.11 -24.32 -7.44
N ALA A 90 -14.55 -25.26 -6.67
CA ALA A 90 -15.17 -26.58 -6.48
C ALA A 90 -16.54 -26.50 -5.79
N ARG A 91 -16.83 -25.42 -5.06
CA ARG A 91 -18.14 -25.16 -4.41
C ARG A 91 -19.08 -24.29 -5.26
N GLY A 92 -18.73 -24.01 -6.53
CA GLY A 92 -19.53 -23.18 -7.44
C GLY A 92 -19.49 -21.67 -7.15
N ARG A 93 -18.54 -21.18 -6.34
CA ARG A 93 -18.31 -19.75 -6.11
C ARG A 93 -17.18 -19.25 -7.01
N VAL A 94 -17.30 -18.04 -7.54
CA VAL A 94 -16.29 -17.44 -8.44
C VAL A 94 -14.99 -17.09 -7.71
N GLY A 95 -15.03 -16.92 -6.39
CA GLY A 95 -13.83 -16.71 -5.57
C GLY A 95 -13.90 -15.48 -4.68
N THR A 96 -12.74 -15.02 -4.23
CA THR A 96 -12.56 -13.77 -3.48
C THR A 96 -11.82 -12.78 -4.37
N ILE A 97 -12.26 -11.53 -4.39
CA ILE A 97 -11.51 -10.40 -4.95
C ILE A 97 -10.89 -9.59 -3.82
N ARG A 98 -9.58 -9.40 -3.85
CA ARG A 98 -8.85 -8.57 -2.90
C ARG A 98 -8.53 -7.25 -3.55
N ILE A 99 -8.98 -6.17 -2.92
CA ILE A 99 -8.88 -4.82 -3.44
C ILE A 99 -8.02 -4.00 -2.47
N GLY A 100 -6.85 -3.57 -2.94
CA GLY A 100 -6.08 -2.53 -2.27
C GLY A 100 -6.66 -1.16 -2.61
N PHE A 101 -6.66 -0.23 -1.67
CA PHE A 101 -7.10 1.13 -1.93
C PHE A 101 -6.32 2.16 -1.12
N THR A 102 -6.21 3.38 -1.67
CA THR A 102 -5.78 4.57 -0.93
C THR A 102 -6.99 5.40 -0.53
N PHE A 103 -6.83 6.26 0.48
CA PHE A 103 -7.89 7.15 0.92
C PHE A 103 -8.47 8.03 -0.21
N SER A 104 -7.67 8.37 -1.21
CA SER A 104 -8.07 9.20 -2.37
C SER A 104 -9.24 8.63 -3.19
N VAL A 105 -9.49 7.33 -3.12
CA VAL A 105 -10.58 6.66 -3.85
C VAL A 105 -11.72 6.20 -2.96
N MET A 106 -11.66 6.49 -1.66
CA MET A 106 -12.65 5.99 -0.69
C MET A 106 -14.07 6.36 -1.09
N ASP A 107 -14.32 7.63 -1.43
CA ASP A 107 -15.65 8.09 -1.81
C ASP A 107 -16.17 7.38 -3.05
N LEU A 108 -15.31 7.15 -4.05
CA LEU A 108 -15.64 6.41 -5.26
C LEU A 108 -15.98 4.95 -4.94
N LEU A 109 -15.16 4.28 -4.13
CA LEU A 109 -15.42 2.89 -3.73
C LEU A 109 -16.70 2.75 -2.92
N MET A 110 -16.95 3.65 -1.97
CA MET A 110 -18.16 3.64 -1.14
C MET A 110 -19.43 3.88 -1.97
N ALA A 111 -19.35 4.63 -3.06
CA ALA A 111 -20.47 4.83 -3.99
C ALA A 111 -20.76 3.57 -4.83
N ILE A 112 -19.73 2.81 -5.20
CA ILE A 112 -19.87 1.69 -6.16
C ILE A 112 -20.04 0.34 -5.44
N LEU A 113 -19.31 0.08 -4.37
CA LEU A 113 -19.30 -1.23 -3.70
C LEU A 113 -20.67 -1.73 -3.20
N PRO A 114 -21.61 -0.89 -2.73
CA PRO A 114 -22.95 -1.37 -2.35
C PRO A 114 -23.68 -2.08 -3.50
N GLN A 115 -23.47 -1.66 -4.73
CA GLN A 115 -24.11 -2.26 -5.92
C GLN A 115 -23.67 -3.72 -6.16
N PHE A 116 -22.47 -4.08 -5.72
CA PHE A 116 -22.00 -5.48 -5.76
C PHE A 116 -22.73 -6.37 -4.75
N ARG A 117 -23.21 -5.80 -3.62
CA ARG A 117 -23.97 -6.55 -2.61
C ARG A 117 -25.41 -6.84 -3.07
N GLU A 118 -26.04 -5.87 -3.75
CA GLU A 118 -27.42 -6.00 -4.21
C GLU A 118 -27.61 -7.05 -5.32
N ASN A 119 -26.58 -7.27 -6.13
CA ASN A 119 -26.62 -8.19 -7.28
C ASN A 119 -26.16 -9.62 -6.96
N GLU A 120 -26.30 -10.10 -5.69
CA GLU A 120 -25.84 -11.42 -5.27
C GLU A 120 -24.42 -11.70 -5.80
N SER A 121 -23.48 -10.87 -5.41
CA SER A 121 -22.12 -10.94 -5.94
C SER A 121 -21.56 -12.37 -5.84
N ARG A 122 -21.13 -12.88 -6.98
CA ARG A 122 -20.61 -14.25 -7.13
C ARG A 122 -19.27 -14.43 -6.44
N PHE A 123 -18.69 -13.33 -5.87
CA PHE A 123 -17.40 -13.33 -5.19
C PHE A 123 -17.45 -12.55 -3.87
N ASP A 124 -16.60 -12.94 -2.94
CA ASP A 124 -16.38 -12.20 -1.70
C ASP A 124 -15.42 -11.03 -1.98
N ILE A 125 -15.71 -9.85 -1.44
CA ILE A 125 -14.81 -8.69 -1.55
C ILE A 125 -14.06 -8.51 -0.23
N VAL A 126 -12.73 -8.41 -0.32
CA VAL A 126 -11.83 -8.05 0.78
C VAL A 126 -11.18 -6.72 0.43
N LEU A 127 -11.28 -5.74 1.33
CA LEU A 127 -10.69 -4.40 1.18
C LEU A 127 -9.47 -4.28 2.09
N GLU A 128 -8.38 -3.76 1.54
CA GLU A 128 -7.13 -3.54 2.27
C GLU A 128 -6.65 -2.10 2.06
N ASP A 129 -6.55 -1.34 3.16
CA ASP A 129 -5.99 0.02 3.13
C ASP A 129 -4.47 -0.08 2.98
N MET A 130 -3.96 0.43 1.86
CA MET A 130 -2.56 0.31 1.46
C MET A 130 -2.10 1.58 0.74
N SER A 131 -0.86 2.00 0.97
CA SER A 131 -0.24 3.05 0.13
C SER A 131 -0.10 2.57 -1.32
N SER A 132 0.04 3.51 -2.27
CA SER A 132 0.22 3.15 -3.69
C SER A 132 1.44 2.25 -3.91
N GLY A 133 2.56 2.49 -3.22
CA GLY A 133 3.76 1.65 -3.34
C GLY A 133 3.55 0.23 -2.79
N GLU A 134 2.82 0.09 -1.68
CA GLU A 134 2.44 -1.24 -1.16
C GLU A 134 1.51 -1.96 -2.12
N GLN A 135 0.56 -1.25 -2.74
CA GLN A 135 -0.34 -1.82 -3.75
C GLN A 135 0.43 -2.28 -5.00
N GLU A 136 1.41 -1.51 -5.50
CA GLU A 136 2.28 -1.93 -6.61
C GLU A 136 2.96 -3.27 -6.31
N HIS A 137 3.58 -3.39 -5.15
CA HIS A 137 4.20 -4.63 -4.70
C HIS A 137 3.17 -5.75 -4.53
N ALA A 138 2.04 -5.47 -3.88
CA ALA A 138 0.98 -6.44 -3.62
C ALA A 138 0.31 -6.96 -4.91
N LEU A 139 0.15 -6.11 -5.93
CA LEU A 139 -0.30 -6.51 -7.26
C LEU A 139 0.70 -7.46 -7.92
N LYS A 140 1.99 -7.11 -7.95
CA LYS A 140 3.04 -7.93 -8.57
C LYS A 140 3.26 -9.27 -7.86
N THR A 141 3.01 -9.34 -6.57
CA THR A 141 3.09 -10.59 -5.79
C THR A 141 1.75 -11.34 -5.70
N GLY A 142 0.69 -10.80 -6.30
CA GLY A 142 -0.65 -11.38 -6.28
C GLY A 142 -1.29 -11.39 -4.87
N GLN A 143 -0.86 -10.54 -3.96
CA GLN A 143 -1.49 -10.35 -2.65
C GLN A 143 -2.84 -9.68 -2.79
N ILE A 144 -2.97 -8.73 -3.71
CA ILE A 144 -4.24 -8.14 -4.13
C ILE A 144 -4.49 -8.42 -5.61
N ASP A 145 -5.75 -8.39 -6.02
CA ASP A 145 -6.18 -8.64 -7.39
C ASP A 145 -6.39 -7.34 -8.18
N VAL A 146 -6.81 -6.28 -7.47
CA VAL A 146 -7.07 -4.94 -8.00
C VAL A 146 -6.54 -3.92 -7.01
N GLY A 147 -5.87 -2.89 -7.50
CA GLY A 147 -5.45 -1.73 -6.71
C GLY A 147 -6.22 -0.47 -7.15
N PHE A 148 -6.73 0.30 -6.19
CA PHE A 148 -7.22 1.65 -6.43
C PHE A 148 -6.22 2.63 -5.81
N MET A 149 -5.43 3.27 -6.66
CA MET A 149 -4.22 3.95 -6.23
C MET A 149 -3.90 5.17 -7.10
N ARG A 150 -2.96 5.96 -6.65
CA ARG A 150 -2.35 7.01 -7.48
C ARG A 150 -1.40 6.37 -8.47
N TYR A 151 -1.34 6.93 -9.69
CA TYR A 151 -0.46 6.42 -10.73
C TYR A 151 1.01 6.51 -10.33
N GLY A 152 1.67 5.35 -10.21
CA GLY A 152 3.06 5.22 -9.76
C GLY A 152 4.10 5.21 -10.87
N ARG A 153 3.68 5.27 -12.15
CA ARG A 153 4.53 5.15 -13.35
C ARG A 153 5.18 3.76 -13.53
N ASP A 154 4.63 2.74 -12.90
CA ASP A 154 5.08 1.37 -13.11
C ASP A 154 4.44 0.82 -14.39
N GLU A 155 5.26 0.66 -15.44
CA GLU A 155 4.81 0.22 -16.78
C GLU A 155 4.36 -1.25 -16.82
N GLU A 156 4.67 -2.04 -15.81
CA GLU A 156 4.21 -3.44 -15.72
C GLU A 156 2.76 -3.55 -15.24
N LEU A 157 2.21 -2.49 -14.65
CA LEU A 157 0.82 -2.47 -14.22
C LEU A 157 -0.10 -1.96 -15.33
N ASN A 158 -1.22 -2.65 -15.50
CA ASN A 158 -2.31 -2.13 -16.31
C ASN A 158 -3.07 -1.09 -15.49
N PHE A 159 -2.78 0.20 -15.71
CA PHE A 159 -3.42 1.31 -15.02
C PHE A 159 -4.48 1.97 -15.88
N LEU A 160 -5.65 2.21 -15.28
CA LEU A 160 -6.74 2.98 -15.88
C LEU A 160 -7.06 4.18 -14.99
N SER A 161 -6.85 5.37 -15.52
CA SER A 161 -7.20 6.62 -14.84
C SER A 161 -8.71 6.76 -14.68
N LEU A 162 -9.18 7.04 -13.46
CA LEU A 162 -10.59 7.23 -13.13
C LEU A 162 -10.88 8.67 -12.73
N THR A 163 -9.99 9.27 -11.95
CA THR A 163 -10.15 10.63 -11.42
C THR A 163 -8.78 11.25 -11.11
N HIS A 164 -8.82 12.43 -10.51
CA HIS A 164 -7.61 13.13 -10.06
C HIS A 164 -7.75 13.52 -8.60
N ASP A 165 -6.63 13.62 -7.90
CA ASP A 165 -6.53 14.14 -6.54
C ASP A 165 -5.53 15.31 -6.54
N ASP A 166 -5.99 16.47 -6.12
CA ASP A 166 -5.19 17.69 -6.12
C ASP A 166 -4.59 17.95 -4.74
N LEU A 167 -3.30 18.29 -4.72
CA LEU A 167 -2.65 18.81 -3.51
C LEU A 167 -3.07 20.26 -3.30
N VAL A 168 -3.56 20.59 -2.11
CA VAL A 168 -4.01 21.93 -1.73
C VAL A 168 -3.28 22.43 -0.50
N LEU A 169 -3.17 23.75 -0.36
CA LEU A 169 -2.64 24.38 0.84
C LEU A 169 -3.78 24.70 1.78
N LEU A 170 -3.74 24.19 3.00
CA LEU A 170 -4.62 24.58 4.10
C LEU A 170 -3.97 25.67 4.92
N VAL A 171 -4.72 26.72 5.19
CA VAL A 171 -4.31 27.89 5.98
C VAL A 171 -5.34 28.12 7.09
N PRO A 172 -4.94 28.32 8.35
CA PRO A 172 -5.88 28.69 9.43
C PRO A 172 -6.76 29.87 9.04
N ARG A 173 -8.04 29.82 9.40
CA ARG A 173 -9.06 30.78 8.91
C ARG A 173 -8.78 32.24 9.29
N ASP A 174 -8.06 32.47 10.37
CA ASP A 174 -7.70 33.80 10.87
C ASP A 174 -6.43 34.39 10.22
N ARG A 175 -5.77 33.64 9.34
CA ARG A 175 -4.54 34.04 8.67
C ARG A 175 -4.81 34.56 7.25
N ASN A 176 -5.36 35.76 7.17
CA ASN A 176 -5.65 36.44 5.90
C ASN A 176 -4.40 36.95 5.17
N ASP A 177 -3.25 36.94 5.83
CA ASP A 177 -1.94 37.30 5.28
C ASP A 177 -1.33 36.20 4.39
N ILE A 178 -1.88 34.99 4.43
CA ILE A 178 -1.44 33.85 3.61
C ILE A 178 -2.53 33.53 2.58
N THR A 179 -2.30 33.91 1.34
CA THR A 179 -3.23 33.75 0.22
C THR A 179 -2.78 32.66 -0.77
N GLY A 180 -1.60 32.12 -0.58
CA GLY A 180 -1.06 31.07 -1.42
C GLY A 180 0.30 30.55 -0.95
N LEU A 181 0.84 29.61 -1.72
CA LEU A 181 2.07 28.91 -1.35
C LEU A 181 3.29 29.86 -1.22
N ALA A 182 3.36 30.91 -2.03
CA ALA A 182 4.46 31.87 -2.02
C ALA A 182 4.58 32.63 -0.67
N ASP A 183 3.45 32.85 0.01
CA ASP A 183 3.42 33.61 1.26
C ASP A 183 4.02 32.80 2.43
N ILE A 184 4.14 31.48 2.29
CA ILE A 184 4.69 30.58 3.33
C ILE A 184 6.11 30.95 3.71
N SER A 185 6.93 31.39 2.76
CA SER A 185 8.33 31.79 3.03
C SER A 185 8.44 32.98 3.98
N ASN A 186 7.45 33.87 3.95
CA ASN A 186 7.40 35.07 4.79
C ASN A 186 6.48 34.93 6.00
N SER A 187 5.86 33.75 6.14
CA SER A 187 4.94 33.47 7.24
C SER A 187 5.68 33.05 8.50
N ASN A 188 5.15 33.46 9.66
CA ASN A 188 5.61 32.97 10.96
C ASN A 188 5.01 31.61 11.32
N LEU A 189 4.09 31.07 10.51
CA LEU A 189 3.50 29.77 10.75
C LEU A 189 4.37 28.66 10.19
N PRO A 190 4.54 27.56 10.95
CA PRO A 190 5.15 26.35 10.43
C PRO A 190 4.38 25.80 9.23
N LEU A 191 5.09 25.16 8.31
CA LEU A 191 4.47 24.28 7.32
C LEU A 191 4.55 22.82 7.80
N VAL A 192 3.42 22.14 7.82
CA VAL A 192 3.41 20.69 8.06
C VAL A 192 3.97 19.96 6.84
N ARG A 193 4.90 19.06 7.09
CA ARG A 193 5.50 18.16 6.11
C ARG A 193 5.34 16.71 6.57
N PHE A 194 5.33 15.79 5.62
CA PHE A 194 5.18 14.38 5.92
C PHE A 194 6.52 13.67 5.94
N LYS A 195 6.68 12.70 6.85
CA LYS A 195 7.90 11.89 6.89
C LYS A 195 7.92 10.92 5.72
N LYS A 196 9.04 10.87 5.01
CA LYS A 196 9.22 9.99 3.83
C LYS A 196 8.94 8.51 4.14
N THR A 197 9.31 8.06 5.33
CA THR A 197 9.13 6.66 5.77
C THR A 197 7.68 6.20 5.89
N PHE A 198 6.72 7.13 6.06
CA PHE A 198 5.30 6.81 6.21
C PHE A 198 4.46 7.20 4.99
N SER A 199 4.89 8.24 4.27
CA SER A 199 4.11 8.80 3.15
C SER A 199 5.06 9.31 2.07
N GLN A 200 5.79 8.40 1.43
CA GLN A 200 6.81 8.75 0.45
C GLN A 200 6.25 9.61 -0.69
N GLY A 201 5.09 9.26 -1.24
CA GLY A 201 4.52 9.97 -2.38
C GLY A 201 4.20 11.44 -2.08
N ILE A 202 3.50 11.74 -0.96
CA ILE A 202 3.20 13.14 -0.59
C ILE A 202 4.48 13.88 -0.20
N TYR A 203 5.45 13.19 0.41
CA TYR A 203 6.76 13.78 0.71
C TYR A 203 7.45 14.23 -0.57
N ASP A 204 7.66 13.33 -1.53
CA ASP A 204 8.37 13.62 -2.78
C ASP A 204 7.64 14.71 -3.58
N GLN A 205 6.31 14.69 -3.64
CA GLN A 205 5.48 15.70 -4.31
C GLN A 205 5.63 17.08 -3.65
N THR A 206 5.53 17.13 -2.32
CA THR A 206 5.67 18.38 -1.57
C THR A 206 7.07 18.98 -1.73
N GLU A 207 8.13 18.16 -1.61
CA GLU A 207 9.50 18.59 -1.83
C GLU A 207 9.71 19.15 -3.24
N GLN A 208 9.21 18.46 -4.25
CA GLN A 208 9.31 18.91 -5.62
C GLN A 208 8.65 20.29 -5.82
N ILE A 209 7.44 20.47 -5.28
CA ILE A 209 6.71 21.74 -5.39
C ILE A 209 7.43 22.86 -4.66
N LEU A 210 7.86 22.64 -3.42
CA LEU A 210 8.57 23.65 -2.62
C LEU A 210 9.88 24.06 -3.28
N ASN A 211 10.65 23.10 -3.78
CA ASN A 211 11.94 23.37 -4.44
C ASN A 211 11.77 24.14 -5.76
N THR A 212 10.85 23.73 -6.61
CA THR A 212 10.62 24.37 -7.90
C THR A 212 9.94 25.74 -7.78
N SER A 213 9.10 25.92 -6.75
CA SER A 213 8.48 27.21 -6.44
C SER A 213 9.39 28.14 -5.61
N LEU A 214 10.58 27.67 -5.22
CA LEU A 214 11.55 28.41 -4.37
C LEU A 214 10.93 28.84 -3.02
N VAL A 215 10.01 28.02 -2.49
CA VAL A 215 9.35 28.28 -1.20
C VAL A 215 10.13 27.60 -0.09
N GLN A 216 10.57 28.41 0.88
CA GLN A 216 11.32 27.95 2.06
C GLN A 216 10.56 28.31 3.33
N PRO A 217 9.84 27.37 3.95
CA PRO A 217 9.17 27.62 5.23
C PRO A 217 10.19 27.98 6.32
N ALA A 218 9.90 29.00 7.12
CA ALA A 218 10.75 29.38 8.26
C ALA A 218 10.82 28.26 9.31
N TYR A 219 9.72 27.52 9.50
CA TYR A 219 9.60 26.40 10.43
C TYR A 219 8.87 25.23 9.79
N THR A 220 9.20 24.00 10.22
CA THR A 220 8.58 22.77 9.73
C THR A 220 8.14 21.91 10.91
N LEU A 221 6.91 21.38 10.81
CA LEU A 221 6.39 20.33 11.68
C LEU A 221 6.28 19.03 10.89
N TRP A 222 6.75 17.92 11.46
CA TRP A 222 6.77 16.62 10.79
C TRP A 222 5.67 15.70 11.30
N PHE A 223 4.83 15.21 10.39
CA PHE A 223 3.72 14.31 10.69
C PHE A 223 3.79 13.03 9.85
N ASN A 224 3.04 12.02 10.27
CA ASN A 224 2.94 10.75 9.56
C ASN A 224 1.65 10.68 8.73
N GLU A 225 0.59 11.38 9.17
CA GLU A 225 -0.76 11.22 8.64
C GLU A 225 -1.45 12.57 8.39
N SER A 226 -2.29 12.61 7.33
CA SER A 226 -3.01 13.82 6.93
C SER A 226 -4.02 14.30 7.98
N LEU A 227 -4.69 13.39 8.69
CA LEU A 227 -5.68 13.77 9.71
C LEU A 227 -5.05 14.55 10.86
N SER A 228 -3.89 14.13 11.34
CA SER A 228 -3.13 14.86 12.36
C SER A 228 -2.70 16.25 11.87
N ALA A 229 -2.28 16.35 10.61
CA ALA A 229 -1.94 17.63 9.97
C ALA A 229 -3.14 18.57 9.89
N ILE A 230 -4.31 18.07 9.50
CA ILE A 230 -5.57 18.85 9.47
C ILE A 230 -5.90 19.41 10.86
N GLN A 231 -5.77 18.61 11.93
CA GLN A 231 -6.07 19.07 13.29
C GLN A 231 -5.14 20.22 13.74
N VAL A 232 -3.86 20.16 13.36
CA VAL A 232 -2.89 21.23 13.68
C VAL A 232 -3.23 22.51 12.91
N VAL A 233 -3.67 22.43 11.65
CA VAL A 233 -4.15 23.59 10.90
C VAL A 233 -5.43 24.17 11.53
N ARG A 234 -6.38 23.33 11.90
CA ARG A 234 -7.63 23.76 12.57
C ARG A 234 -7.40 24.49 13.87
N SER A 235 -6.34 24.15 14.59
CA SER A 235 -5.95 24.81 15.85
C SER A 235 -5.19 26.13 15.65
N GLY A 236 -4.94 26.57 14.42
CA GLY A 236 -4.23 27.80 14.11
C GLY A 236 -2.70 27.73 14.21
N LEU A 237 -2.14 26.51 14.38
CA LEU A 237 -0.71 26.32 14.71
C LEU A 237 0.20 26.18 13.49
N ALA A 238 -0.34 25.83 12.33
CA ALA A 238 0.45 25.60 11.11
C ALA A 238 -0.38 25.71 9.84
N CYS A 239 0.29 25.81 8.68
CA CYS A 239 -0.25 25.52 7.37
C CYS A 239 0.07 24.08 6.98
N ALA A 240 -0.66 23.48 6.04
CA ALA A 240 -0.37 22.14 5.55
C ALA A 240 -0.65 22.01 4.05
N MET A 241 0.22 21.28 3.34
CA MET A 241 -0.05 20.80 1.99
C MET A 241 -0.60 19.39 2.08
N ILE A 242 -1.86 19.20 1.71
CA ILE A 242 -2.55 17.90 1.79
C ILE A 242 -3.35 17.62 0.52
N HIS A 243 -3.64 16.36 0.27
CA HIS A 243 -4.55 15.98 -0.81
C HIS A 243 -6.00 16.37 -0.46
N ARG A 244 -6.70 16.93 -1.45
CA ARG A 244 -8.09 17.39 -1.31
C ARG A 244 -9.01 16.28 -0.82
N SER A 245 -8.81 15.05 -1.28
CA SER A 245 -9.58 13.87 -0.85
C SER A 245 -9.55 13.64 0.66
N SER A 246 -8.46 14.00 1.35
CA SER A 246 -8.37 13.89 2.82
C SER A 246 -9.34 14.79 3.56
N LEU A 247 -10.01 15.72 2.88
CA LEU A 247 -10.99 16.64 3.46
C LEU A 247 -12.43 16.13 3.35
N SER A 248 -12.69 15.06 2.62
CA SER A 248 -14.04 14.53 2.36
C SER A 248 -14.76 14.07 3.64
N ILE A 249 -14.00 13.65 4.66
CA ILE A 249 -14.56 13.23 5.95
C ILE A 249 -15.02 14.39 6.85
N LEU A 250 -14.68 15.64 6.49
CA LEU A 250 -14.97 16.81 7.30
C LEU A 250 -16.26 17.47 6.83
N THR A 251 -17.12 17.82 7.78
CA THR A 251 -18.25 18.71 7.53
C THR A 251 -17.77 20.15 7.33
N GLU A 252 -18.56 21.00 6.70
CA GLU A 252 -18.22 22.42 6.52
C GLU A 252 -18.00 23.15 7.86
N ALA A 253 -18.74 22.78 8.90
CA ALA A 253 -18.58 23.36 10.24
C ALA A 253 -17.24 23.01 10.89
N GLU A 254 -16.63 21.90 10.49
CA GLU A 254 -15.33 21.44 11.01
C GLU A 254 -14.13 22.07 10.29
N LYS A 255 -14.35 22.71 9.14
CA LYS A 255 -13.33 23.38 8.34
C LYS A 255 -12.98 24.76 8.91
N ASN A 256 -12.22 24.80 10.00
CA ASN A 256 -11.70 26.05 10.57
C ASN A 256 -10.39 26.48 9.86
N PHE A 257 -10.38 26.44 8.52
CA PHE A 257 -9.28 26.83 7.65
C PHE A 257 -9.82 27.27 6.29
N THR A 258 -8.96 27.92 5.51
CA THR A 258 -9.16 28.20 4.09
C THR A 258 -8.36 27.22 3.24
N ILE A 259 -8.86 26.93 2.03
CA ILE A 259 -8.23 26.03 1.07
C ILE A 259 -7.75 26.87 -0.09
N HIS A 260 -6.45 26.79 -0.39
CA HIS A 260 -5.84 27.49 -1.52
C HIS A 260 -5.32 26.46 -2.55
N GLU A 261 -5.63 26.71 -3.81
CA GLU A 261 -5.15 25.90 -4.91
C GLU A 261 -3.65 26.06 -5.12
N ILE A 262 -2.93 24.94 -5.26
CA ILE A 262 -1.51 24.95 -5.61
C ILE A 262 -1.42 24.85 -7.13
N ARG A 263 -1.10 25.97 -7.79
CA ARG A 263 -0.93 26.04 -9.24
C ARG A 263 0.45 25.53 -9.65
N HIS A 264 0.62 24.20 -9.62
CA HIS A 264 1.87 23.54 -10.00
C HIS A 264 1.55 22.23 -10.74
N PRO A 265 2.30 21.89 -11.83
CA PRO A 265 2.03 20.63 -12.56
C PRO A 265 2.05 19.37 -11.68
N SER A 266 2.95 19.34 -10.69
CA SER A 266 3.05 18.23 -9.75
C SER A 266 1.99 18.24 -8.63
N ALA A 267 1.10 19.23 -8.57
CA ALA A 267 0.07 19.27 -7.54
C ALA A 267 -1.12 18.34 -7.83
N ARG A 268 -1.22 17.84 -9.06
CA ARG A 268 -2.30 16.94 -9.49
C ARG A 268 -1.76 15.53 -9.73
N TRP A 269 -2.45 14.55 -9.16
CA TRP A 269 -2.18 13.13 -9.40
C TRP A 269 -3.35 12.44 -10.07
N GLU A 270 -3.05 11.61 -11.03
CA GLU A 270 -4.02 10.65 -11.54
C GLU A 270 -4.28 9.57 -10.50
N VAL A 271 -5.54 9.26 -10.29
CA VAL A 271 -6.01 8.21 -9.40
C VAL A 271 -6.86 7.25 -10.21
N GLY A 272 -6.61 5.96 -10.08
CA GLY A 272 -7.26 4.99 -10.93
C GLY A 272 -7.19 3.57 -10.41
N MET A 273 -7.65 2.66 -11.27
CA MET A 273 -7.63 1.23 -11.04
C MET A 273 -6.40 0.61 -11.70
N ALA A 274 -5.62 -0.12 -10.92
CA ALA A 274 -4.45 -0.86 -11.36
C ALA A 274 -4.69 -2.37 -11.25
N THR A 275 -4.15 -3.13 -12.19
CA THR A 275 -4.11 -4.60 -12.14
C THR A 275 -2.77 -5.08 -12.69
N TYR A 276 -2.34 -6.26 -12.22
CA TYR A 276 -1.20 -6.98 -12.78
C TYR A 276 -1.67 -8.24 -13.48
N ASP A 277 -1.04 -8.59 -14.59
CA ASP A 277 -1.47 -9.75 -15.37
C ASP A 277 -0.75 -11.03 -14.93
N PHE A 278 -1.36 -11.74 -13.97
CA PHE A 278 -0.97 -13.10 -13.58
C PHE A 278 -1.69 -14.19 -14.39
N GLY A 279 -2.23 -13.86 -15.56
CA GLY A 279 -3.06 -14.77 -16.34
C GLY A 279 -4.55 -14.75 -15.93
N ILE A 280 -5.23 -15.86 -16.14
CA ILE A 280 -6.69 -15.94 -16.00
C ILE A 280 -7.11 -15.82 -14.52
N ASN A 281 -7.88 -14.78 -14.22
CA ASN A 281 -8.55 -14.60 -12.94
C ASN A 281 -10.01 -14.18 -13.16
N PRO A 282 -10.94 -15.14 -13.24
CA PRO A 282 -12.34 -14.85 -13.56
C PRO A 282 -13.01 -13.88 -12.57
N ALA A 283 -12.63 -13.90 -11.27
CA ALA A 283 -13.18 -12.97 -10.28
C ALA A 283 -12.75 -11.54 -10.57
N ARG A 284 -11.44 -11.32 -10.86
CA ARG A 284 -10.90 -10.01 -11.24
C ARG A 284 -11.56 -9.49 -12.51
N ASP A 285 -11.66 -10.34 -13.52
CA ASP A 285 -12.16 -9.93 -14.83
C ASP A 285 -13.66 -9.59 -14.76
N GLN A 286 -14.45 -10.35 -14.00
CA GLN A 286 -15.85 -10.06 -13.73
C GLN A 286 -16.01 -8.78 -12.90
N PHE A 287 -15.20 -8.61 -11.82
CA PHE A 287 -15.21 -7.40 -11.02
C PHE A 287 -14.95 -6.16 -11.87
N ARG A 288 -13.97 -6.21 -12.77
CA ARG A 288 -13.67 -5.10 -13.69
C ARG A 288 -14.86 -4.76 -14.59
N GLN A 289 -15.50 -5.75 -15.17
CA GLN A 289 -16.68 -5.54 -16.04
C GLN A 289 -17.81 -4.88 -15.25
N ASP A 290 -18.14 -5.42 -14.08
CA ASP A 290 -19.22 -4.90 -13.23
C ASP A 290 -18.87 -3.48 -12.72
N PHE A 291 -17.62 -3.24 -12.31
CA PHE A 291 -17.16 -1.93 -11.88
C PHE A 291 -17.39 -0.86 -12.96
N PHE A 292 -17.02 -1.13 -14.21
CA PHE A 292 -17.25 -0.18 -15.30
C PHE A 292 -18.71 -0.01 -15.64
N SER A 293 -19.53 -1.04 -15.50
CA SER A 293 -20.96 -0.91 -15.70
C SER A 293 -21.61 0.05 -14.68
N TYR A 294 -21.06 0.16 -13.48
CA TYR A 294 -21.52 1.07 -12.42
C TYR A 294 -20.87 2.45 -12.53
N TYR A 295 -19.58 2.51 -12.81
CA TYR A 295 -18.82 3.75 -12.90
C TYR A 295 -19.28 4.66 -14.04
N ASN A 296 -19.75 4.10 -15.15
CA ASN A 296 -20.21 4.85 -16.33
C ASN A 296 -21.70 5.24 -16.28
N ARG A 297 -22.41 4.96 -15.19
CA ARG A 297 -23.80 5.37 -14.95
C ARG A 297 -23.87 6.72 -14.26
#